data_5dbe390dbb6837df10737cfd76af5c9b
#
_entry.id   5dbe390dbb6837df10737cfd76af5c9b
#
_cell.length_a   1.000
_cell.length_b   1.000
_cell.length_c   1.000
_cell.angle_alpha   90.00
_cell.angle_beta   90.00
_cell.angle_gamma   90.00
#
_symmetry.space_group_name_H-M   'P 1'
#
loop_
_entity.id
_entity.type
_entity.pdbx_description
1 polymer ?
#
loop_
_entity_poly.entity_id
_entity_poly.type
_entity_poly.pdbx_seq_one_letter_code
_entity_poly.pdbx_strand_id
1 'polypeptide(L)'
;MKITWLGHAGFRIEIENAVILLDPWLTGNPMFPAEKRAEAIAGATHVLLTHGHGDHTGDAAAIATELSIPVVGVPEIVGWLQATAGVADGIGFNKGGTVALGGAEVTMVMATHSSSVTTDAGPLYMGTESGYMIAGEGHVIYVSGDTDVMADMQIFADLHAPDIGILSCGGHYTMDMKRAAYAAKTFFDFKTIIPCHYRTFPALAQSAAPLAEALPEVEVIEPEVLTPITI
;
A
#
# COMPACT_ATOMS: atom_id res chain seq x y z
N MET A 1 7.22 -15.81 -1.19
CA MET A 1 6.74 -14.47 -0.79
C MET A 1 5.65 -14.58 0.26
N LYS A 2 5.54 -13.59 1.19
CA LYS A 2 4.42 -13.52 2.14
C LYS A 2 3.83 -12.13 2.19
N ILE A 3 2.51 -12.03 2.19
CA ILE A 3 1.77 -10.77 2.29
C ILE A 3 0.88 -10.86 3.53
N THR A 4 1.07 -9.95 4.49
CA THR A 4 0.29 -9.93 5.74
C THR A 4 -0.41 -8.59 5.86
N TRP A 5 -1.74 -8.63 5.97
CA TRP A 5 -2.52 -7.41 6.16
C TRP A 5 -2.41 -6.91 7.61
N LEU A 6 -2.17 -5.63 7.76
CA LEU A 6 -2.09 -4.95 9.06
C LEU A 6 -3.36 -4.18 9.40
N GLY A 7 -4.40 -4.36 8.58
CA GLY A 7 -5.64 -3.58 8.63
C GLY A 7 -5.57 -2.34 7.75
N HIS A 8 -6.74 -1.85 7.32
CA HIS A 8 -6.91 -0.71 6.43
C HIS A 8 -6.13 -0.86 5.12
N ALA A 9 -5.18 0.03 4.84
CA ALA A 9 -4.28 -0.04 3.69
C ALA A 9 -2.88 -0.57 4.04
N GLY A 10 -2.63 -0.89 5.32
CA GLY A 10 -1.33 -1.32 5.81
C GLY A 10 -1.01 -2.78 5.49
N PHE A 11 0.20 -3.04 4.99
CA PHE A 11 0.68 -4.40 4.74
C PHE A 11 2.13 -4.58 5.18
N ARG A 12 2.45 -5.82 5.55
CA ARG A 12 3.81 -6.33 5.66
C ARG A 12 4.04 -7.28 4.48
N ILE A 13 5.00 -6.96 3.61
CA ILE A 13 5.36 -7.73 2.42
C ILE A 13 6.77 -8.27 2.61
N GLU A 14 6.90 -9.59 2.68
CA GLU A 14 8.17 -10.31 2.74
C GLU A 14 8.46 -10.86 1.35
N ILE A 15 9.46 -10.29 0.69
CA ILE A 15 9.82 -10.60 -0.70
C ILE A 15 11.33 -10.47 -0.88
N GLU A 16 11.98 -11.46 -1.51
CA GLU A 16 13.45 -11.51 -1.63
C GLU A 16 14.13 -11.41 -0.24
N ASN A 17 15.02 -10.44 -0.06
CA ASN A 17 15.63 -10.15 1.24
C ASN A 17 15.00 -8.90 1.91
N ALA A 18 13.85 -8.44 1.42
CA ALA A 18 13.13 -7.30 1.97
C ALA A 18 11.96 -7.73 2.86
N VAL A 19 11.74 -6.95 3.91
CA VAL A 19 10.52 -6.91 4.69
C VAL A 19 10.02 -5.48 4.63
N ILE A 20 9.05 -5.24 3.76
CA ILE A 20 8.51 -3.90 3.48
C ILE A 20 7.25 -3.69 4.32
N LEU A 21 7.20 -2.63 5.10
CA LEU A 21 5.97 -2.15 5.73
C LEU A 21 5.37 -1.07 4.82
N LEU A 22 4.31 -1.45 4.11
CA LEU A 22 3.55 -0.56 3.26
C LEU A 22 2.50 0.17 4.10
N ASP A 23 2.45 1.49 4.01
CA ASP A 23 1.45 2.36 4.64
C ASP A 23 1.11 1.98 6.10
N PRO A 24 2.11 1.90 7.01
CA PRO A 24 1.90 1.38 8.34
C PRO A 24 1.18 2.39 9.24
N TRP A 25 -0.13 2.22 9.37
CA TRP A 25 -0.96 2.86 10.38
C TRP A 25 -1.45 1.78 11.35
N LEU A 26 -0.79 1.68 12.50
CA LEU A 26 -1.04 0.68 13.55
C LEU A 26 -1.71 1.32 14.76
N THR A 27 -1.14 2.43 15.23
CA THR A 27 -1.65 3.18 16.39
C THR A 27 -2.94 3.90 16.04
N GLY A 28 -4.02 3.56 16.73
CA GLY A 28 -5.33 4.13 16.47
C GLY A 28 -6.11 3.49 15.31
N ASN A 29 -5.53 2.51 14.61
CA ASN A 29 -6.25 1.68 13.66
C ASN A 29 -7.18 0.72 14.42
N PRO A 30 -8.53 0.83 14.25
CA PRO A 30 -9.47 0.02 15.02
C PRO A 30 -9.44 -1.48 14.69
N MET A 31 -8.80 -1.85 13.59
CA MET A 31 -8.65 -3.26 13.18
C MET A 31 -7.37 -3.89 13.70
N PHE A 32 -6.37 -3.08 14.07
CA PHE A 32 -5.06 -3.58 14.45
C PHE A 32 -4.96 -3.80 15.97
N PRO A 33 -4.63 -5.01 16.46
CA PRO A 33 -4.44 -5.26 17.90
C PRO A 33 -3.11 -4.63 18.36
N ALA A 34 -3.20 -3.59 19.19
CA ALA A 34 -2.05 -2.76 19.58
C ALA A 34 -0.91 -3.55 20.24
N GLU A 35 -1.22 -4.61 20.99
CA GLU A 35 -0.26 -5.51 21.63
C GLU A 35 0.59 -6.31 20.62
N LYS A 36 0.17 -6.38 19.37
CA LYS A 36 0.86 -7.08 18.28
C LYS A 36 1.84 -6.20 17.51
N ARG A 37 1.97 -4.91 17.87
CA ARG A 37 2.83 -3.97 17.13
C ARG A 37 4.27 -4.48 16.99
N ALA A 38 4.89 -4.94 18.07
CA ALA A 38 6.27 -5.42 18.03
C ALA A 38 6.45 -6.63 17.08
N GLU A 39 5.48 -7.53 17.02
CA GLU A 39 5.46 -8.67 16.10
C GLU A 39 5.31 -8.21 14.64
N ALA A 40 4.40 -7.28 14.38
CA ALA A 40 4.12 -6.77 13.04
C ALA A 40 5.32 -6.07 12.39
N ILE A 41 6.12 -5.33 13.17
CA ILE A 41 7.27 -4.58 12.66
C ILE A 41 8.60 -5.34 12.74
N ALA A 42 8.63 -6.50 13.39
CA ALA A 42 9.87 -7.26 13.62
C ALA A 42 10.60 -7.58 12.31
N GLY A 43 11.90 -7.23 12.26
CA GLY A 43 12.75 -7.50 11.09
C GLY A 43 12.40 -6.70 9.84
N ALA A 44 11.54 -5.68 9.93
CA ALA A 44 11.27 -4.79 8.81
C ALA A 44 12.57 -4.10 8.35
N THR A 45 12.69 -3.94 7.04
CA THR A 45 13.87 -3.36 6.38
C THR A 45 13.57 -2.01 5.73
N HIS A 46 12.32 -1.74 5.39
CA HIS A 46 11.88 -0.51 4.73
C HIS A 46 10.45 -0.15 5.13
N VAL A 47 10.16 1.14 5.20
CA VAL A 47 8.78 1.66 5.23
C VAL A 47 8.49 2.27 3.86
N LEU A 48 7.47 1.80 3.16
CA LEU A 48 7.05 2.29 1.84
C LEU A 48 5.72 3.03 1.96
N LEU A 49 5.65 4.26 1.46
CA LEU A 49 4.49 5.14 1.59
C LEU A 49 3.89 5.47 0.23
N THR A 50 2.58 5.27 0.09
CA THR A 50 1.84 5.64 -1.12
C THR A 50 1.53 7.13 -1.18
N HIS A 51 1.13 7.73 -0.07
CA HIS A 51 0.78 9.16 0.03
C HIS A 51 0.76 9.65 1.49
N GLY A 52 0.42 10.92 1.72
CA GLY A 52 0.64 11.61 2.99
C GLY A 52 -0.48 11.51 4.02
N HIS A 53 -1.63 10.88 3.76
CA HIS A 53 -2.72 10.83 4.72
C HIS A 53 -2.35 10.05 5.99
N GLY A 54 -2.95 10.43 7.12
CA GLY A 54 -2.58 9.90 8.43
C GLY A 54 -2.87 8.41 8.64
N ASP A 55 -3.88 7.88 7.94
CA ASP A 55 -4.23 6.46 7.92
C ASP A 55 -3.29 5.59 7.03
N HIS A 56 -2.26 6.22 6.44
CA HIS A 56 -1.15 5.58 5.72
C HIS A 56 0.20 5.86 6.38
N THR A 57 0.43 7.10 6.85
CA THR A 57 1.72 7.53 7.40
C THR A 57 1.83 7.42 8.92
N GLY A 58 0.73 7.08 9.62
CA GLY A 58 0.59 7.27 11.06
C GLY A 58 1.73 6.76 11.93
N ASP A 59 2.26 5.57 11.66
CA ASP A 59 3.39 5.01 12.42
C ASP A 59 4.71 5.02 11.64
N ALA A 60 4.73 5.52 10.40
CA ALA A 60 5.89 5.43 9.51
C ALA A 60 7.18 5.98 10.12
N ALA A 61 7.15 7.21 10.63
CA ALA A 61 8.32 7.85 11.23
C ALA A 61 8.77 7.15 12.53
N ALA A 62 7.82 6.77 13.39
CA ALA A 62 8.12 6.08 14.65
C ALA A 62 8.80 4.74 14.38
N ILE A 63 8.27 3.94 13.44
CA ILE A 63 8.84 2.65 13.07
C ILE A 63 10.21 2.81 12.42
N ALA A 64 10.35 3.74 11.46
CA ALA A 64 11.61 3.98 10.77
C ALA A 64 12.73 4.39 11.75
N THR A 65 12.40 5.25 12.72
CA THR A 65 13.34 5.69 13.76
C THR A 65 13.68 4.54 14.73
N GLU A 66 12.68 3.80 15.21
CA GLU A 66 12.86 2.68 16.14
C GLU A 66 13.77 1.58 15.57
N LEU A 67 13.55 1.24 14.29
CA LEU A 67 14.28 0.16 13.63
C LEU A 67 15.54 0.64 12.87
N SER A 68 15.74 1.96 12.78
CA SER A 68 16.83 2.56 11.98
C SER A 68 16.78 2.10 10.51
N ILE A 69 15.59 2.14 9.90
CA ILE A 69 15.33 1.75 8.52
C ILE A 69 14.85 2.94 7.68
N PRO A 70 15.10 2.94 6.35
CA PRO A 70 14.67 4.03 5.50
C PRO A 70 13.15 4.10 5.31
N VAL A 71 12.65 5.34 5.16
CA VAL A 71 11.34 5.62 4.58
C VAL A 71 11.50 5.80 3.08
N VAL A 72 10.63 5.17 2.30
CA VAL A 72 10.65 5.13 0.84
C VAL A 72 9.35 5.73 0.30
N GLY A 73 9.42 6.63 -0.67
CA GLY A 73 8.23 7.26 -1.25
C GLY A 73 8.56 8.50 -2.08
N VAL A 74 7.55 9.35 -2.35
CA VAL A 74 7.80 10.60 -3.06
C VAL A 74 8.72 11.51 -2.26
N PRO A 75 9.61 12.30 -2.92
CA PRO A 75 10.62 13.11 -2.23
C PRO A 75 10.05 14.08 -1.20
N GLU A 76 8.83 14.61 -1.43
CA GLU A 76 8.15 15.55 -0.55
C GLU A 76 7.84 14.92 0.81
N ILE A 77 7.27 13.70 0.84
CA ILE A 77 6.97 12.98 2.10
C ILE A 77 8.27 12.59 2.79
N VAL A 78 9.20 12.01 2.07
CA VAL A 78 10.49 11.54 2.62
C VAL A 78 11.25 12.71 3.24
N GLY A 79 11.40 13.83 2.51
CA GLY A 79 12.09 15.02 3.00
C GLY A 79 11.39 15.69 4.18
N TRP A 80 10.05 15.68 4.19
CA TRP A 80 9.28 16.22 5.30
C TRP A 80 9.47 15.38 6.58
N LEU A 81 9.41 14.04 6.49
CA LEU A 81 9.62 13.14 7.62
C LEU A 81 11.06 13.25 8.17
N GLN A 82 12.05 13.39 7.29
CA GLN A 82 13.44 13.64 7.71
C GLN A 82 13.57 14.98 8.45
N ALA A 83 12.93 16.03 7.95
CA ALA A 83 13.04 17.36 8.54
C ALA A 83 12.27 17.53 9.86
N THR A 84 11.15 16.83 10.04
CA THR A 84 10.21 17.10 11.14
C THR A 84 10.04 15.97 12.13
N ALA A 85 10.32 14.71 11.74
CA ALA A 85 10.03 13.53 12.54
C ALA A 85 11.26 12.67 12.89
N GLY A 86 12.48 13.16 12.61
CA GLY A 86 13.73 12.51 13.00
C GLY A 86 14.08 11.23 12.21
N VAL A 87 13.46 11.02 11.06
CA VAL A 87 13.83 9.92 10.16
C VAL A 87 15.22 10.17 9.60
N ALA A 88 16.17 9.29 9.89
CA ALA A 88 17.57 9.48 9.48
C ALA A 88 17.77 9.17 7.99
N ASP A 89 17.21 8.05 7.52
CA ASP A 89 17.41 7.54 6.17
C ASP A 89 16.13 7.60 5.34
N GLY A 90 16.24 8.03 4.08
CA GLY A 90 15.11 8.13 3.17
C GLY A 90 15.51 7.85 1.72
N ILE A 91 14.65 7.16 1.00
CA ILE A 91 14.79 6.87 -0.43
C ILE A 91 13.65 7.59 -1.15
N GLY A 92 13.92 8.81 -1.61
CA GLY A 92 12.98 9.59 -2.42
C GLY A 92 13.11 9.23 -3.88
N PHE A 93 12.00 8.84 -4.53
CA PHE A 93 11.91 8.60 -5.98
C PHE A 93 10.53 9.02 -6.50
N ASN A 94 10.30 8.96 -7.81
CA ASN A 94 9.06 9.48 -8.38
C ASN A 94 8.50 8.55 -9.47
N LYS A 95 7.29 8.85 -9.96
CA LYS A 95 6.56 8.06 -10.96
C LYS A 95 7.43 7.71 -12.16
N GLY A 96 7.40 6.45 -12.56
CA GLY A 96 8.26 5.89 -13.61
C GLY A 96 9.67 5.51 -13.14
N GLY A 97 10.07 5.91 -11.92
CA GLY A 97 11.33 5.48 -11.30
C GLY A 97 11.20 4.11 -10.66
N THR A 98 12.31 3.37 -10.64
CA THR A 98 12.45 2.07 -9.98
C THR A 98 13.61 2.10 -9.00
N VAL A 99 13.39 1.56 -7.80
CA VAL A 99 14.41 1.38 -6.77
C VAL A 99 14.48 -0.08 -6.34
N ALA A 100 15.67 -0.53 -5.95
CA ALA A 100 15.85 -1.89 -5.42
C ALA A 100 15.77 -1.87 -3.89
N LEU A 101 14.87 -2.65 -3.31
CA LEU A 101 14.70 -2.83 -1.88
C LEU A 101 14.98 -4.29 -1.51
N GLY A 102 16.17 -4.59 -0.99
CA GLY A 102 16.55 -5.95 -0.58
C GLY A 102 16.49 -7.00 -1.69
N GLY A 103 16.60 -6.60 -2.95
CA GLY A 103 16.49 -7.49 -4.13
C GLY A 103 15.14 -7.39 -4.85
N ALA A 104 14.09 -6.93 -4.21
CA ALA A 104 12.83 -6.61 -4.89
C ALA A 104 12.98 -5.30 -5.68
N GLU A 105 12.41 -5.24 -6.88
CA GLU A 105 12.32 -4.02 -7.70
C GLU A 105 10.98 -3.33 -7.42
N VAL A 106 11.03 -2.07 -6.99
CA VAL A 106 9.83 -1.28 -6.68
C VAL A 106 9.75 -0.10 -7.64
N THR A 107 8.78 -0.14 -8.54
CA THR A 107 8.51 0.94 -9.50
C THR A 107 7.31 1.75 -9.02
N MET A 108 7.46 3.08 -8.92
CA MET A 108 6.36 3.97 -8.57
C MET A 108 5.50 4.26 -9.80
N VAL A 109 4.19 4.09 -9.67
CA VAL A 109 3.19 4.38 -10.70
C VAL A 109 2.19 5.44 -10.23
N MET A 110 1.39 5.96 -11.15
CA MET A 110 0.34 6.93 -10.85
C MET A 110 -0.76 6.33 -9.99
N ALA A 111 -1.37 7.16 -9.15
CA ALA A 111 -2.66 6.98 -8.53
C ALA A 111 -3.47 8.28 -8.69
N THR A 112 -4.78 8.24 -8.48
CA THR A 112 -5.67 9.41 -8.57
C THR A 112 -6.42 9.58 -7.27
N HIS A 113 -5.92 10.44 -6.41
CA HIS A 113 -6.45 10.70 -5.07
C HIS A 113 -5.99 12.10 -4.62
N SER A 114 -5.64 12.27 -3.37
CA SER A 114 -4.99 13.46 -2.82
C SER A 114 -3.91 13.05 -1.83
N SER A 115 -2.98 13.96 -1.54
CA SER A 115 -1.87 13.65 -0.65
C SER A 115 -1.54 14.88 0.21
N SER A 116 -1.78 14.76 1.52
CA SER A 116 -1.46 15.80 2.49
C SER A 116 -1.21 15.21 3.88
N VAL A 117 -0.47 15.91 4.70
CA VAL A 117 -0.40 15.68 6.14
C VAL A 117 -1.15 16.79 6.88
N THR A 118 -1.78 16.47 7.99
CA THR A 118 -2.40 17.45 8.86
C THR A 118 -1.36 18.05 9.80
N THR A 119 -1.26 19.38 9.81
CA THR A 119 -0.38 20.13 10.72
C THR A 119 -1.22 21.09 11.55
N ASP A 120 -0.62 21.72 12.58
CA ASP A 120 -1.30 22.78 13.38
C ASP A 120 -1.73 23.97 12.52
N ALA A 121 -1.07 24.21 11.40
CA ALA A 121 -1.41 25.27 10.45
C ALA A 121 -2.43 24.84 9.37
N GLY A 122 -2.91 23.59 9.43
CA GLY A 122 -3.82 22.99 8.45
C GLY A 122 -3.13 21.94 7.56
N PRO A 123 -3.82 21.48 6.51
CA PRO A 123 -3.27 20.47 5.62
C PRO A 123 -2.06 21.02 4.83
N LEU A 124 -0.98 20.23 4.80
CA LEU A 124 0.22 20.51 4.01
C LEU A 124 0.32 19.49 2.89
N TYR A 125 0.40 19.96 1.65
CA TYR A 125 0.54 19.11 0.47
C TYR A 125 1.87 18.34 0.49
N MET A 126 1.81 17.03 0.21
CA MET A 126 2.92 16.10 0.33
C MET A 126 3.33 15.44 -0.99
N GLY A 127 3.24 16.16 -2.08
CA GLY A 127 3.44 15.58 -3.41
C GLY A 127 2.19 14.82 -3.87
N THR A 128 2.29 14.17 -5.04
CA THR A 128 1.18 13.39 -5.58
C THR A 128 1.17 11.98 -5.01
N GLU A 129 -0.03 11.44 -4.87
CA GLU A 129 -0.30 10.05 -4.50
C GLU A 129 0.32 9.06 -5.49
N SER A 130 0.57 7.84 -5.02
CA SER A 130 1.28 6.80 -5.77
C SER A 130 0.68 5.43 -5.57
N GLY A 131 0.78 4.60 -6.61
CA GLY A 131 0.76 3.16 -6.51
C GLY A 131 2.17 2.60 -6.72
N TYR A 132 2.32 1.28 -6.60
CA TYR A 132 3.60 0.60 -6.79
C TYR A 132 3.45 -0.71 -7.58
N MET A 133 4.44 -1.00 -8.41
CA MET A 133 4.71 -2.35 -8.92
C MET A 133 5.89 -2.91 -8.13
N ILE A 134 5.67 -4.00 -7.39
CA ILE A 134 6.71 -4.64 -6.56
C ILE A 134 7.00 -6.00 -7.19
N ALA A 135 8.18 -6.13 -7.79
CA ALA A 135 8.60 -7.34 -8.50
C ALA A 135 9.66 -8.11 -7.71
N GLY A 136 9.50 -9.42 -7.62
CA GLY A 136 10.44 -10.35 -6.99
C GLY A 136 9.90 -11.77 -6.93
N GLU A 137 10.75 -12.75 -6.73
CA GLU A 137 10.38 -14.17 -6.61
C GLU A 137 9.51 -14.71 -7.77
N GLY A 138 9.60 -14.09 -8.96
CA GLY A 138 8.83 -14.47 -10.14
C GLY A 138 7.41 -13.91 -10.21
N HIS A 139 7.04 -13.00 -9.31
CA HIS A 139 5.74 -12.34 -9.22
C HIS A 139 5.87 -10.83 -9.36
N VAL A 140 4.76 -10.17 -9.72
CA VAL A 140 4.62 -8.71 -9.68
C VAL A 140 3.33 -8.34 -8.96
N ILE A 141 3.49 -7.60 -7.86
CA ILE A 141 2.36 -7.07 -7.09
C ILE A 141 2.04 -5.66 -7.58
N TYR A 142 0.81 -5.41 -8.02
CA TYR A 142 0.30 -4.05 -8.14
C TYR A 142 -0.35 -3.63 -6.83
N VAL A 143 0.25 -2.66 -6.17
CA VAL A 143 -0.35 -1.93 -5.04
C VAL A 143 -1.00 -0.69 -5.61
N SER A 144 -2.32 -0.59 -5.56
CA SER A 144 -3.03 0.56 -6.14
C SER A 144 -2.76 1.88 -5.39
N GLY A 145 -2.42 1.80 -4.09
CA GLY A 145 -2.56 2.93 -3.19
C GLY A 145 -4.03 3.38 -3.14
N ASP A 146 -4.29 4.55 -2.60
CA ASP A 146 -5.61 5.15 -2.69
C ASP A 146 -5.81 5.77 -4.05
N THR A 147 -6.85 5.33 -4.76
CA THR A 147 -7.08 5.74 -6.15
C THR A 147 -8.51 5.54 -6.59
N ASP A 148 -8.92 6.23 -7.66
CA ASP A 148 -10.00 5.81 -8.54
C ASP A 148 -9.43 4.96 -9.69
N VAL A 149 -10.33 4.38 -10.50
CA VAL A 149 -9.96 3.73 -11.76
C VAL A 149 -9.48 4.77 -12.77
N MET A 150 -8.38 4.48 -13.48
CA MET A 150 -7.80 5.37 -14.47
C MET A 150 -7.30 4.59 -15.69
N ALA A 151 -7.26 5.26 -16.85
CA ALA A 151 -6.85 4.64 -18.11
C ALA A 151 -5.37 4.19 -18.11
N ASP A 152 -4.53 4.85 -17.29
CA ASP A 152 -3.12 4.53 -17.14
C ASP A 152 -2.87 3.11 -16.59
N MET A 153 -3.88 2.50 -15.95
CA MET A 153 -3.82 1.12 -15.51
C MET A 153 -3.54 0.13 -16.64
N GLN A 154 -3.97 0.45 -17.89
CA GLN A 154 -3.60 -0.33 -19.07
C GLN A 154 -2.09 -0.28 -19.33
N ILE A 155 -1.48 0.89 -19.21
CA ILE A 155 -0.04 1.07 -19.42
C ILE A 155 0.74 0.30 -18.34
N PHE A 156 0.25 0.30 -17.11
CA PHE A 156 0.86 -0.45 -16.02
C PHE A 156 0.83 -1.96 -16.27
N ALA A 157 -0.32 -2.47 -16.76
CA ALA A 157 -0.46 -3.86 -17.13
C ALA A 157 0.47 -4.26 -18.28
N ASP A 158 0.55 -3.42 -19.33
CA ASP A 158 1.39 -3.68 -20.50
C ASP A 158 2.89 -3.69 -20.17
N LEU A 159 3.33 -2.83 -19.25
CA LEU A 159 4.74 -2.68 -18.90
C LEU A 159 5.20 -3.66 -17.82
N HIS A 160 4.33 -4.05 -16.89
CA HIS A 160 4.72 -4.79 -15.69
C HIS A 160 4.06 -6.16 -15.55
N ALA A 161 2.94 -6.40 -16.26
CA ALA A 161 2.17 -7.65 -16.22
C ALA A 161 1.95 -8.19 -14.79
N PRO A 162 1.37 -7.39 -13.84
CA PRO A 162 1.19 -7.83 -12.47
C PRO A 162 0.20 -8.99 -12.40
N ASP A 163 0.57 -10.03 -11.64
CA ASP A 163 -0.26 -11.20 -11.38
C ASP A 163 -0.98 -11.15 -10.02
N ILE A 164 -0.57 -10.21 -9.14
CA ILE A 164 -1.18 -9.98 -7.84
C ILE A 164 -1.65 -8.51 -7.75
N GLY A 165 -2.90 -8.30 -7.33
CA GLY A 165 -3.44 -6.96 -7.06
C GLY A 165 -3.73 -6.73 -5.58
N ILE A 166 -3.13 -5.73 -4.95
CA ILE A 166 -3.56 -5.18 -3.66
C ILE A 166 -4.36 -3.92 -3.98
N LEU A 167 -5.69 -3.98 -3.87
CA LEU A 167 -6.58 -2.94 -4.40
C LEU A 167 -7.38 -2.26 -3.28
N SER A 168 -7.29 -0.93 -3.18
CA SER A 168 -8.16 -0.11 -2.35
C SER A 168 -9.57 -0.12 -2.92
N CYS A 169 -10.56 -0.66 -2.18
CA CYS A 169 -11.89 -0.90 -2.71
C CYS A 169 -13.03 -0.67 -1.71
N GLY A 170 -12.77 0.08 -0.62
CA GLY A 170 -13.76 0.36 0.42
C GLY A 170 -14.87 1.33 0.01
N GLY A 171 -14.74 2.03 -1.11
CA GLY A 171 -15.64 3.12 -1.50
C GLY A 171 -15.44 4.36 -0.62
N HIS A 172 -16.32 5.33 -0.72
CA HIS A 172 -16.32 6.61 -0.02
C HIS A 172 -15.06 7.45 -0.29
N TYR A 173 -13.87 6.94 -0.01
CA TYR A 173 -12.60 7.65 -0.23
C TYR A 173 -11.80 7.11 -1.42
N THR A 174 -12.03 5.88 -1.83
CA THR A 174 -11.33 5.19 -2.92
C THR A 174 -12.31 4.53 -3.87
N MET A 175 -11.85 3.71 -4.82
CA MET A 175 -12.73 2.82 -5.58
C MET A 175 -13.65 2.05 -4.64
N ASP A 176 -14.87 1.80 -5.09
CA ASP A 176 -15.71 0.77 -4.50
C ASP A 176 -15.42 -0.61 -5.13
N MET A 177 -16.05 -1.67 -4.61
CA MET A 177 -15.87 -3.03 -5.11
C MET A 177 -16.21 -3.19 -6.61
N LYS A 178 -17.20 -2.41 -7.10
CA LYS A 178 -17.58 -2.41 -8.51
C LYS A 178 -16.53 -1.78 -9.41
N ARG A 179 -15.95 -0.65 -8.97
CA ARG A 179 -14.87 0.04 -9.70
C ARG A 179 -13.59 -0.79 -9.70
N ALA A 180 -13.23 -1.39 -8.55
CA ALA A 180 -12.09 -2.30 -8.45
C ALA A 180 -12.25 -3.53 -9.36
N ALA A 181 -13.44 -4.14 -9.38
CA ALA A 181 -13.76 -5.25 -10.30
C ALA A 181 -13.68 -4.81 -11.78
N TYR A 182 -14.15 -3.60 -12.09
CA TYR A 182 -14.05 -3.05 -13.45
C TYR A 182 -12.58 -2.87 -13.85
N ALA A 183 -11.76 -2.27 -12.97
CA ALA A 183 -10.34 -2.08 -13.22
C ALA A 183 -9.62 -3.42 -13.47
N ALA A 184 -9.84 -4.39 -12.58
CA ALA A 184 -9.26 -5.72 -12.67
C ALA A 184 -9.60 -6.42 -13.99
N LYS A 185 -10.88 -6.43 -14.38
CA LYS A 185 -11.35 -7.06 -15.63
C LYS A 185 -10.88 -6.37 -16.90
N THR A 186 -10.76 -5.03 -16.85
CA THR A 186 -10.53 -4.23 -18.05
C THR A 186 -9.07 -4.14 -18.39
N PHE A 187 -8.21 -4.04 -17.40
CA PHE A 187 -6.81 -3.68 -17.59
C PHE A 187 -5.82 -4.78 -17.22
N PHE A 188 -6.17 -5.67 -16.29
CA PHE A 188 -5.19 -6.60 -15.71
C PHE A 188 -5.56 -8.07 -15.93
N ASP A 189 -4.56 -8.93 -15.80
CA ASP A 189 -4.70 -10.39 -15.84
C ASP A 189 -4.28 -11.00 -14.48
N PHE A 190 -4.84 -10.44 -13.40
CA PHE A 190 -4.54 -10.89 -12.05
C PHE A 190 -4.92 -12.35 -11.82
N LYS A 191 -4.04 -13.07 -11.13
CA LYS A 191 -4.35 -14.41 -10.59
C LYS A 191 -4.94 -14.30 -9.20
N THR A 192 -4.41 -13.36 -8.41
CA THR A 192 -4.84 -13.13 -7.01
C THR A 192 -5.12 -11.65 -6.79
N ILE A 193 -6.21 -11.34 -6.09
CA ILE A 193 -6.54 -9.99 -5.61
C ILE A 193 -6.72 -10.03 -4.09
N ILE A 194 -6.07 -9.09 -3.41
CA ILE A 194 -6.20 -8.85 -1.97
C ILE A 194 -6.86 -7.48 -1.79
N PRO A 195 -8.14 -7.41 -1.41
CA PRO A 195 -8.83 -6.15 -1.15
C PRO A 195 -8.28 -5.47 0.11
N CYS A 196 -8.20 -4.13 0.07
CA CYS A 196 -7.81 -3.33 1.22
C CYS A 196 -8.63 -2.03 1.31
N HIS A 197 -8.33 -1.19 2.32
CA HIS A 197 -9.02 0.07 2.59
C HIS A 197 -10.54 -0.09 2.76
N TYR A 198 -10.97 -1.18 3.41
CA TYR A 198 -12.37 -1.50 3.68
C TYR A 198 -12.53 -2.02 5.12
N ARG A 199 -13.74 -2.15 5.64
CA ARG A 199 -14.08 -2.62 7.00
C ARG A 199 -13.65 -1.71 8.16
N THR A 200 -12.71 -0.81 7.98
CA THR A 200 -12.11 0.00 9.05
C THR A 200 -13.08 1.02 9.65
N PHE A 201 -13.89 1.66 8.81
CA PHE A 201 -14.85 2.67 9.21
C PHE A 201 -16.27 2.30 8.75
N PRO A 202 -17.34 2.75 9.45
CA PRO A 202 -18.72 2.46 9.04
C PRO A 202 -19.10 2.97 7.65
N ALA A 203 -18.41 4.01 7.14
CA ALA A 203 -18.63 4.57 5.80
C ALA A 203 -18.09 3.68 4.68
N LEU A 204 -17.19 2.76 4.99
CA LEU A 204 -16.55 1.88 4.02
C LEU A 204 -17.36 0.59 3.84
N ALA A 205 -17.14 -0.11 2.72
CA ALA A 205 -17.65 -1.45 2.51
C ALA A 205 -17.21 -2.39 3.65
N GLN A 206 -18.10 -3.27 4.10
CA GLN A 206 -17.86 -4.17 5.23
C GLN A 206 -17.54 -5.62 4.80
N SER A 207 -17.56 -5.92 3.50
CA SER A 207 -17.24 -7.24 2.92
C SER A 207 -16.70 -7.08 1.52
N ALA A 208 -15.77 -7.94 1.11
CA ALA A 208 -15.27 -8.02 -0.26
C ALA A 208 -16.06 -9.03 -1.12
N ALA A 209 -17.12 -9.65 -0.60
CA ALA A 209 -17.94 -10.59 -1.37
C ALA A 209 -18.40 -10.05 -2.74
N PRO A 210 -18.82 -8.76 -2.88
CA PRO A 210 -19.18 -8.23 -4.20
C PRO A 210 -18.01 -8.18 -5.20
N LEU A 211 -16.77 -8.04 -4.72
CA LEU A 211 -15.59 -8.11 -5.58
C LEU A 211 -15.35 -9.56 -6.06
N ALA A 212 -15.40 -10.52 -5.15
CA ALA A 212 -15.24 -11.95 -5.47
C ALA A 212 -16.34 -12.45 -6.42
N GLU A 213 -17.60 -12.09 -6.17
CA GLU A 213 -18.71 -12.42 -7.06
C GLU A 213 -18.55 -11.83 -8.47
N ALA A 214 -17.98 -10.63 -8.56
CA ALA A 214 -17.73 -10.00 -9.85
C ALA A 214 -16.53 -10.61 -10.60
N LEU A 215 -15.62 -11.32 -9.94
CA LEU A 215 -14.36 -11.84 -10.49
C LEU A 215 -14.24 -13.37 -10.29
N PRO A 216 -15.14 -14.19 -10.85
CA PRO A 216 -15.17 -15.63 -10.57
C PRO A 216 -13.92 -16.40 -11.07
N GLU A 217 -13.15 -15.82 -11.98
CA GLU A 217 -11.93 -16.42 -12.55
C GLU A 217 -10.65 -15.99 -11.81
N VAL A 218 -10.77 -15.10 -10.83
CA VAL A 218 -9.64 -14.57 -10.06
C VAL A 218 -9.77 -15.01 -8.60
N GLU A 219 -8.67 -15.44 -8.00
CA GLU A 219 -8.68 -15.73 -6.57
C GLU A 219 -8.72 -14.42 -5.77
N VAL A 220 -9.90 -14.09 -5.24
CA VAL A 220 -10.06 -12.94 -4.33
C VAL A 220 -9.90 -13.42 -2.89
N ILE A 221 -8.78 -13.08 -2.26
CA ILE A 221 -8.48 -13.44 -0.87
C ILE A 221 -8.90 -12.29 0.04
N GLU A 222 -9.98 -12.48 0.79
CA GLU A 222 -10.38 -11.57 1.86
C GLU A 222 -9.38 -11.71 3.03
N PRO A 223 -8.48 -10.73 3.27
CA PRO A 223 -7.41 -10.93 4.23
C PRO A 223 -7.91 -10.82 5.67
N GLU A 224 -7.32 -11.62 6.56
CA GLU A 224 -7.44 -11.44 7.99
C GLU A 224 -6.21 -10.74 8.55
N VAL A 225 -6.42 -9.80 9.50
CA VAL A 225 -5.31 -9.03 10.11
C VAL A 225 -4.32 -9.97 10.76
N LEU A 226 -3.04 -9.77 10.49
CA LEU A 226 -1.90 -10.56 10.98
C LEU A 226 -1.86 -12.02 10.54
N THR A 227 -2.71 -12.43 9.60
CA THR A 227 -2.65 -13.77 9.01
C THR A 227 -1.90 -13.72 7.68
N PRO A 228 -0.73 -14.39 7.57
CA PRO A 228 0.06 -14.35 6.34
C PRO A 228 -0.61 -15.10 5.19
N ILE A 229 -0.65 -14.46 4.03
CA ILE A 229 -0.96 -15.07 2.73
C ILE A 229 0.38 -15.46 2.10
N THR A 230 0.56 -16.72 1.78
CA THR A 230 1.76 -17.24 1.10
C THR A 230 1.46 -17.43 -0.38
N ILE A 231 2.24 -16.81 -1.23
CA ILE A 231 2.21 -16.95 -2.68
C ILE A 231 3.41 -17.77 -3.13
#